data_b0a2bfe1a0ee2f3dd7a8f67aca53792d
#
_entry.id   b0a2bfe1a0ee2f3dd7a8f67aca53792d
#
_cell.length_a   1.000
_cell.length_b   1.000
_cell.length_c   1.000
_cell.angle_alpha   90.00
_cell.angle_beta   90.00
_cell.angle_gamma   90.00
#
_symmetry.space_group_name_H-M   'P 1'
#
loop_
_entity.id
_entity.type
_entity.pdbx_description
1 polymer ?
#
loop_
_entity_poly.entity_id
_entity_poly.type
_entity_poly.pdbx_seq_one_letter_code
_entity_poly.pdbx_strand_id
1 'polypeptide(L)'
;MTKLLFQYLNNLRGRRRRALTSLVTNEGFTTIEVLVVIVMLGILTAIAAPGWLNFVNNQRVKNASDAALQLMRRAQSRASTENRTWEASFRIQDEVIQGSTHAVSGGAPLWQTLAPEAGTLVTLDFDSSTLSQTCEHGDHCVRFEDRGVISLDSVEDPDNESGTLARLAFRSRDGGDDGPRRCIVVATILGSIRTDRCED
;
A
#
# COMPACT_ATOMS: atom_id res chain seq x y z
N MET A 1 -4.04 -78.31 14.10
CA MET A 1 -4.01 -77.12 13.24
C MET A 1 -3.02 -76.00 13.71
N THR A 2 -2.48 -76.10 14.89
CA THR A 2 -1.66 -75.06 15.52
C THR A 2 -0.17 -75.08 15.12
N LYS A 3 0.35 -76.20 14.64
CA LYS A 3 1.80 -76.29 14.29
C LYS A 3 2.16 -75.65 12.94
N LEU A 4 1.26 -75.54 12.01
CA LEU A 4 1.50 -74.96 10.68
C LEU A 4 1.55 -73.42 10.71
N LEU A 5 0.81 -72.79 11.62
CA LEU A 5 0.81 -71.33 11.81
C LEU A 5 2.11 -70.85 12.43
N PHE A 6 2.70 -71.61 13.33
CA PHE A 6 3.97 -71.25 13.98
C PHE A 6 5.16 -71.30 13.02
N GLN A 7 5.12 -72.24 12.06
CA GLN A 7 6.18 -72.39 11.07
C GLN A 7 6.12 -71.26 10.00
N TYR A 8 4.90 -70.76 9.69
CA TYR A 8 4.69 -69.66 8.76
C TYR A 8 5.18 -68.32 9.35
N LEU A 9 4.96 -68.09 10.62
CA LEU A 9 5.40 -66.89 11.32
C LEU A 9 6.92 -66.78 11.52
N ASN A 10 7.61 -67.92 11.65
CA ASN A 10 9.07 -67.94 11.75
C ASN A 10 9.75 -67.64 10.40
N ASN A 11 9.10 -67.97 9.31
CA ASN A 11 9.66 -67.70 7.99
C ASN A 11 9.57 -66.25 7.56
N LEU A 12 8.67 -65.45 8.17
CA LEU A 12 8.54 -64.00 7.94
C LEU A 12 9.57 -63.17 8.70
N ARG A 13 10.23 -63.72 9.73
CA ARG A 13 11.24 -62.99 10.52
C ARG A 13 12.62 -62.92 9.83
N GLY A 14 12.83 -63.68 8.75
CA GLY A 14 14.10 -63.75 8.03
C GLY A 14 14.33 -62.71 6.95
N ARG A 15 13.39 -61.83 6.65
CA ARG A 15 13.66 -60.71 5.76
C ARG A 15 14.48 -59.67 6.48
N ARG A 16 15.81 -59.89 6.48
CA ARG A 16 16.81 -58.86 6.80
C ARG A 16 16.44 -57.57 6.10
N ARG A 17 15.99 -56.61 6.90
CA ARG A 17 15.98 -55.22 6.48
C ARG A 17 17.42 -54.90 6.08
N ARG A 18 17.70 -54.89 4.78
CA ARG A 18 18.87 -54.20 4.27
C ARG A 18 18.61 -52.77 4.61
N ALA A 19 19.15 -52.32 5.74
CA ALA A 19 19.28 -50.91 6.02
C ALA A 19 20.16 -50.37 4.88
N LEU A 20 19.51 -49.67 3.97
CA LEU A 20 20.16 -48.71 3.10
C LEU A 20 20.72 -47.64 4.05
N THR A 21 21.89 -47.89 4.62
CA THR A 21 22.74 -46.83 5.11
C THR A 21 23.08 -46.03 3.87
N SER A 22 22.26 -45.02 3.55
CA SER A 22 22.74 -43.93 2.71
C SER A 22 23.92 -43.36 3.45
N LEU A 23 25.10 -43.65 2.97
CA LEU A 23 26.33 -42.93 3.34
C LEU A 23 26.05 -41.49 2.92
N VAL A 24 25.54 -40.69 3.83
CA VAL A 24 25.61 -39.25 3.72
C VAL A 24 27.09 -38.95 3.81
N THR A 25 27.75 -38.89 2.68
CA THR A 25 29.10 -38.38 2.56
C THR A 25 29.02 -36.93 3.00
N ASN A 26 29.48 -36.63 4.19
CA ASN A 26 29.72 -35.26 4.64
C ASN A 26 30.93 -34.74 3.82
N GLU A 27 30.67 -34.45 2.55
CA GLU A 27 31.65 -33.75 1.72
C GLU A 27 31.53 -32.27 2.09
N GLY A 28 32.54 -31.74 2.76
CA GLY A 28 32.63 -30.31 3.06
C GLY A 28 32.78 -29.53 1.75
N PHE A 29 32.19 -28.30 1.70
CA PHE A 29 32.40 -27.41 0.58
C PHE A 29 33.83 -27.02 0.37
N THR A 30 34.27 -26.98 -0.85
CA THR A 30 35.60 -26.49 -1.21
C THR A 30 35.63 -24.96 -1.11
N THR A 31 36.78 -24.39 -0.80
CA THR A 31 36.98 -22.92 -0.72
C THR A 31 36.61 -22.23 -2.05
N ILE A 32 36.93 -22.89 -3.18
CA ILE A 32 36.60 -22.37 -4.51
C ILE A 32 35.09 -22.36 -4.78
N GLU A 33 34.35 -23.36 -4.32
CA GLU A 33 32.91 -23.46 -4.49
C GLU A 33 32.19 -22.32 -3.74
N VAL A 34 32.59 -22.04 -2.50
CA VAL A 34 32.07 -20.92 -1.73
C VAL A 34 32.41 -19.59 -2.41
N LEU A 35 33.60 -19.43 -2.97
CA LEU A 35 34.01 -18.23 -3.68
C LEU A 35 33.12 -18.00 -4.91
N VAL A 36 32.90 -19.03 -5.72
CA VAL A 36 32.05 -18.94 -6.93
C VAL A 36 30.62 -18.57 -6.55
N VAL A 37 30.06 -19.16 -5.48
CA VAL A 37 28.71 -18.85 -5.00
C VAL A 37 28.60 -17.40 -4.56
N ILE A 38 29.55 -16.86 -3.82
CA ILE A 38 29.57 -15.46 -3.40
C ILE A 38 29.64 -14.51 -4.60
N VAL A 39 30.47 -14.80 -5.59
CA VAL A 39 30.56 -14.00 -6.82
C VAL A 39 29.23 -14.00 -7.58
N MET A 40 28.61 -15.17 -7.75
CA MET A 40 27.30 -15.29 -8.40
C MET A 40 26.22 -14.53 -7.65
N LEU A 41 26.16 -14.64 -6.32
CA LEU A 41 25.22 -13.88 -5.49
C LEU A 41 25.44 -12.36 -5.60
N GLY A 42 26.70 -11.93 -5.65
CA GLY A 42 27.07 -10.52 -5.85
C GLY A 42 26.52 -9.96 -7.17
N ILE A 43 26.69 -10.69 -8.27
CA ILE A 43 26.19 -10.29 -9.57
C ILE A 43 24.65 -10.23 -9.59
N LEU A 44 23.99 -11.26 -9.05
CA LEU A 44 22.52 -11.31 -8.99
C LEU A 44 21.94 -10.15 -8.15
N THR A 45 22.58 -9.85 -7.01
CA THR A 45 22.16 -8.76 -6.11
C THR A 45 22.31 -7.40 -6.79
N ALA A 46 23.39 -7.18 -7.54
CA ALA A 46 23.63 -5.93 -8.25
C ALA A 46 22.53 -5.61 -9.29
N ILE A 47 21.97 -6.64 -9.93
CA ILE A 47 20.88 -6.48 -10.90
C ILE A 47 19.52 -6.35 -10.21
N ALA A 48 19.29 -7.08 -9.12
CA ALA A 48 18.00 -7.14 -8.43
C ALA A 48 17.70 -5.91 -7.55
N ALA A 49 18.74 -5.29 -6.97
CA ALA A 49 18.57 -4.20 -5.99
C ALA A 49 17.79 -2.99 -6.51
N PRO A 50 18.07 -2.42 -7.71
CA PRO A 50 17.33 -1.24 -8.19
C PRO A 50 15.85 -1.54 -8.43
N GLY A 51 15.52 -2.73 -8.93
CA GLY A 51 14.12 -3.14 -9.12
C GLY A 51 13.35 -3.26 -7.80
N TRP A 52 14.00 -3.74 -6.77
CA TRP A 52 13.42 -3.87 -5.44
C TRP A 52 13.08 -2.52 -4.79
N LEU A 53 13.98 -1.54 -4.89
CA LEU A 53 13.75 -0.19 -4.36
C LEU A 53 12.54 0.48 -5.03
N ASN A 54 12.44 0.40 -6.34
CA ASN A 54 11.28 0.92 -7.07
C ASN A 54 9.98 0.23 -6.65
N PHE A 55 9.99 -1.08 -6.45
CA PHE A 55 8.82 -1.82 -5.97
C PHE A 55 8.39 -1.34 -4.58
N VAL A 56 9.32 -1.20 -3.63
CA VAL A 56 9.03 -0.74 -2.28
C VAL A 56 8.48 0.69 -2.27
N ASN A 57 9.04 1.60 -3.06
CA ASN A 57 8.55 2.97 -3.17
C ASN A 57 7.15 3.03 -3.76
N ASN A 58 6.86 2.21 -4.79
CA ASN A 58 5.51 2.08 -5.33
C ASN A 58 4.49 1.62 -4.26
N GLN A 59 4.87 0.65 -3.43
CA GLN A 59 4.00 0.16 -2.35
C GLN A 59 3.74 1.24 -1.29
N ARG A 60 4.75 2.02 -0.92
CA ARG A 60 4.58 3.12 0.04
C ARG A 60 3.60 4.18 -0.46
N VAL A 61 3.78 4.64 -1.72
CA VAL A 61 2.86 5.61 -2.33
C VAL A 61 1.45 5.06 -2.44
N LYS A 62 1.32 3.79 -2.82
CA LYS A 62 0.02 3.11 -2.87
C LYS A 62 -0.65 3.06 -1.50
N ASN A 63 0.07 2.65 -0.45
CA ASN A 63 -0.47 2.57 0.90
C ASN A 63 -0.96 3.94 1.40
N ALA A 64 -0.21 5.01 1.12
CA ALA A 64 -0.61 6.37 1.47
C ALA A 64 -1.90 6.79 0.74
N SER A 65 -1.98 6.54 -0.57
CA SER A 65 -3.18 6.86 -1.35
C SER A 65 -4.39 6.02 -0.92
N ASP A 66 -4.21 4.73 -0.63
CA ASP A 66 -5.29 3.86 -0.17
C ASP A 66 -5.82 4.30 1.22
N ALA A 67 -4.93 4.73 2.11
CA ALA A 67 -5.31 5.28 3.42
C ALA A 67 -6.11 6.58 3.29
N ALA A 68 -5.68 7.48 2.42
CA ALA A 68 -6.41 8.72 2.14
C ALA A 68 -7.78 8.46 1.49
N LEU A 69 -7.86 7.51 0.55
CA LEU A 69 -9.13 7.08 -0.04
C LEU A 69 -10.10 6.57 1.03
N GLN A 70 -9.60 5.80 2.00
CA GLN A 70 -10.43 5.32 3.11
C GLN A 70 -10.96 6.47 3.98
N LEU A 71 -10.17 7.52 4.20
CA LEU A 71 -10.62 8.72 4.92
C LEU A 71 -11.72 9.45 4.16
N MET A 72 -11.55 9.66 2.86
CA MET A 72 -12.58 10.29 2.02
C MET A 72 -13.89 9.48 2.05
N ARG A 73 -13.81 8.15 1.88
CA ARG A 73 -14.99 7.27 1.96
C ARG A 73 -15.64 7.27 3.35
N ARG A 74 -14.84 7.41 4.39
CA ARG A 74 -15.35 7.54 5.77
C ARG A 74 -16.09 8.86 5.96
N ALA A 75 -15.55 9.97 5.44
CA ALA A 75 -16.23 11.27 5.47
C ALA A 75 -17.56 11.21 4.71
N GLN A 76 -17.55 10.64 3.50
CA GLN A 76 -18.76 10.44 2.69
C GLN A 76 -19.81 9.60 3.40
N SER A 77 -19.43 8.47 3.97
CA SER A 77 -20.34 7.59 4.70
C SER A 77 -20.94 8.27 5.94
N ARG A 78 -20.13 9.03 6.67
CA ARG A 78 -20.60 9.78 7.83
C ARG A 78 -21.52 10.93 7.44
N ALA A 79 -21.20 11.65 6.38
CA ALA A 79 -22.05 12.71 5.84
C ALA A 79 -23.47 12.21 5.57
N SER A 80 -23.59 11.08 4.88
CA SER A 80 -24.88 10.47 4.56
C SER A 80 -25.59 9.84 5.76
N THR A 81 -24.86 9.35 6.75
CA THR A 81 -25.45 8.69 7.93
C THR A 81 -25.92 9.71 8.97
N GLU A 82 -25.13 10.77 9.17
CA GLU A 82 -25.38 11.78 10.20
C GLU A 82 -26.16 13.00 9.66
N ASN A 83 -26.49 13.03 8.36
CA ASN A 83 -27.17 14.12 7.66
C ASN A 83 -26.55 15.51 7.94
N ARG A 84 -25.25 15.59 7.84
CA ARG A 84 -24.50 16.84 8.02
C ARG A 84 -23.21 16.80 7.19
N THR A 85 -22.67 17.98 6.91
CA THR A 85 -21.42 18.10 6.13
C THR A 85 -20.23 17.56 6.90
N TRP A 86 -19.48 16.68 6.25
CA TRP A 86 -18.22 16.12 6.72
C TRP A 86 -17.09 16.50 5.77
N GLU A 87 -15.92 16.75 6.34
CA GLU A 87 -14.71 17.10 5.60
C GLU A 87 -13.63 16.01 5.82
N ALA A 88 -12.99 15.60 4.73
CA ALA A 88 -11.73 14.87 4.77
C ALA A 88 -10.63 15.85 4.42
N SER A 89 -9.71 16.10 5.37
CA SER A 89 -8.64 17.07 5.27
C SER A 89 -7.29 16.39 5.29
N PHE A 90 -6.35 16.94 4.55
CA PHE A 90 -4.99 16.44 4.39
C PHE A 90 -4.00 17.55 4.62
N ARG A 91 -2.87 17.24 5.27
CA ARG A 91 -1.78 18.19 5.51
C ARG A 91 -0.43 17.50 5.52
N ILE A 92 0.62 18.27 5.36
CA ILE A 92 1.98 17.84 5.65
C ILE A 92 2.41 18.50 6.95
N GLN A 93 2.74 17.69 7.94
CA GLN A 93 3.31 18.19 9.21
C GLN A 93 4.55 17.36 9.55
N ASP A 94 5.65 18.05 9.88
CA ASP A 94 6.96 17.44 10.18
C ASP A 94 7.39 16.48 9.05
N GLU A 95 7.17 16.89 7.79
CA GLU A 95 7.43 16.12 6.57
C GLU A 95 6.59 14.83 6.40
N VAL A 96 5.65 14.58 7.28
CA VAL A 96 4.78 13.41 7.26
C VAL A 96 3.38 13.80 6.80
N ILE A 97 2.80 12.98 5.91
CA ILE A 97 1.42 13.19 5.46
C ILE A 97 0.46 12.74 6.54
N GLN A 98 -0.42 13.65 6.93
CA GLN A 98 -1.51 13.40 7.86
C GLN A 98 -2.86 13.63 7.19
N GLY A 99 -3.84 12.84 7.59
CA GLY A 99 -5.23 13.04 7.19
C GLY A 99 -6.16 13.00 8.39
N SER A 100 -7.28 13.68 8.26
CA SER A 100 -8.35 13.70 9.25
C SER A 100 -9.71 13.63 8.60
N THR A 101 -10.70 13.17 9.36
CA THR A 101 -12.11 13.19 8.97
C THR A 101 -12.89 13.80 10.12
N HIS A 102 -13.55 14.93 9.88
CA HIS A 102 -14.29 15.66 10.89
C HIS A 102 -15.56 16.29 10.30
N ALA A 103 -16.51 16.60 11.16
CA ALA A 103 -17.69 17.34 10.76
C ALA A 103 -17.34 18.83 10.61
N VAL A 104 -17.79 19.47 9.55
CA VAL A 104 -17.68 20.90 9.37
C VAL A 104 -18.44 21.60 10.52
N SER A 105 -17.83 22.57 11.15
CA SER A 105 -18.32 23.25 12.36
C SER A 105 -18.36 22.37 13.62
N GLY A 106 -17.55 21.32 13.72
CA GLY A 106 -17.63 20.31 14.76
C GLY A 106 -16.35 19.89 15.46
N GLY A 107 -15.61 20.78 16.07
CA GLY A 107 -14.48 20.42 16.94
C GLY A 107 -13.15 20.18 16.23
N ALA A 108 -12.09 19.96 17.02
CA ALA A 108 -10.74 19.78 16.49
C ALA A 108 -10.60 18.45 15.74
N PRO A 109 -9.96 18.45 14.57
CA PRO A 109 -9.74 17.23 13.79
C PRO A 109 -8.75 16.30 14.49
N LEU A 110 -9.03 15.00 14.42
CA LEU A 110 -8.10 13.97 14.88
C LEU A 110 -7.20 13.56 13.72
N TRP A 111 -5.98 14.08 13.73
CA TRP A 111 -5.00 13.80 12.71
C TRP A 111 -4.37 12.40 12.88
N GLN A 112 -4.27 11.68 11.78
CA GLN A 112 -3.59 10.38 11.73
C GLN A 112 -2.58 10.37 10.57
N THR A 113 -1.45 9.73 10.78
CA THR A 113 -0.45 9.51 9.72
C THR A 113 -1.00 8.53 8.69
N LEU A 114 -0.97 8.91 7.40
CA LEU A 114 -1.53 8.07 6.32
C LEU A 114 -0.64 6.87 5.98
N ALA A 115 0.65 7.04 6.08
CA ALA A 115 1.62 6.00 5.75
C ALA A 115 2.74 5.94 6.80
N PRO A 116 2.47 5.43 8.02
CA PRO A 116 3.46 5.39 9.09
C PRO A 116 4.73 4.62 8.70
N GLU A 117 4.60 3.60 7.85
CA GLU A 117 5.72 2.79 7.35
C GLU A 117 6.58 3.54 6.32
N ALA A 118 6.02 4.52 5.63
CA ALA A 118 6.72 5.32 4.64
C ALA A 118 7.46 6.52 5.29
N GLY A 119 7.04 6.95 6.47
CA GLY A 119 7.61 8.11 7.15
C GLY A 119 7.60 9.35 6.25
N THR A 120 8.78 9.94 6.06
CA THR A 120 8.99 11.13 5.23
C THR A 120 9.19 10.84 3.73
N LEU A 121 9.19 9.56 3.32
CA LEU A 121 9.52 9.15 1.94
C LEU A 121 8.39 9.35 0.93
N VAL A 122 7.17 9.58 1.40
CA VAL A 122 6.00 9.90 0.57
C VAL A 122 5.52 11.29 0.92
N THR A 123 5.15 12.06 -0.10
CA THR A 123 4.63 13.42 0.06
C THR A 123 3.40 13.64 -0.82
N LEU A 124 2.61 14.67 -0.50
CA LEU A 124 1.59 15.17 -1.41
C LEU A 124 2.28 15.94 -2.55
N ASP A 125 1.77 15.74 -3.75
CA ASP A 125 2.16 16.50 -4.91
C ASP A 125 1.15 17.64 -5.09
N PHE A 126 1.53 18.83 -4.68
CA PHE A 126 0.64 20.00 -4.70
C PHE A 126 0.38 20.48 -6.12
N ASP A 127 1.37 20.37 -7.01
CA ASP A 127 1.26 20.82 -8.39
C ASP A 127 0.26 19.99 -9.21
N SER A 128 0.17 18.69 -8.88
CA SER A 128 -0.77 17.76 -9.52
C SER A 128 -2.08 17.56 -8.74
N SER A 129 -2.27 18.27 -7.63
CA SER A 129 -3.47 18.18 -6.79
C SER A 129 -4.42 19.34 -7.09
N THR A 130 -5.70 19.04 -7.30
CA THR A 130 -6.77 20.02 -7.59
C THR A 130 -7.89 20.00 -6.54
N LEU A 131 -7.64 19.39 -5.37
CA LEU A 131 -8.52 19.52 -4.22
C LEU A 131 -8.46 20.94 -3.65
N SER A 132 -9.59 21.43 -3.16
CA SER A 132 -9.67 22.76 -2.55
C SER A 132 -8.64 22.96 -1.43
N GLN A 133 -8.05 24.13 -1.43
CA GLN A 133 -7.19 24.65 -0.35
C GLN A 133 -7.99 25.49 0.66
N THR A 134 -9.26 25.76 0.39
CA THR A 134 -10.17 26.49 1.30
C THR A 134 -10.75 25.53 2.33
N CYS A 135 -9.90 24.99 3.19
CA CYS A 135 -10.24 24.00 4.21
C CYS A 135 -10.52 24.66 5.56
N GLU A 136 -11.38 24.03 6.38
CA GLU A 136 -11.49 24.43 7.79
C GLU A 136 -10.19 24.10 8.54
N HIS A 137 -9.58 22.96 8.17
CA HIS A 137 -8.30 22.51 8.71
C HIS A 137 -7.50 21.78 7.61
N GLY A 138 -6.16 21.95 7.59
CA GLY A 138 -5.26 21.29 6.65
C GLY A 138 -4.95 22.10 5.39
N ASP A 139 -4.18 21.49 4.48
CA ASP A 139 -3.71 22.12 3.25
C ASP A 139 -4.63 21.83 2.07
N HIS A 140 -5.21 20.63 2.04
CA HIS A 140 -6.18 20.19 1.04
C HIS A 140 -7.35 19.46 1.68
N CYS A 141 -8.55 19.65 1.13
CA CYS A 141 -9.75 19.00 1.64
C CYS A 141 -10.79 18.71 0.57
N VAL A 142 -11.69 17.78 0.91
CA VAL A 142 -12.93 17.53 0.19
C VAL A 142 -14.08 17.46 1.17
N ARG A 143 -15.19 18.14 0.85
CA ARG A 143 -16.40 18.18 1.65
C ARG A 143 -17.50 17.32 1.03
N PHE A 144 -18.17 16.58 1.90
CA PHE A 144 -19.33 15.78 1.56
C PHE A 144 -20.55 16.33 2.31
N GLU A 145 -21.58 16.67 1.57
CA GLU A 145 -22.86 17.14 2.11
C GLU A 145 -23.70 15.97 2.65
N ASP A 146 -24.82 16.29 3.25
CA ASP A 146 -25.74 15.40 3.97
C ASP A 146 -26.12 14.08 3.27
N ARG A 147 -26.03 14.01 1.95
CA ARG A 147 -26.29 12.80 1.16
C ARG A 147 -25.03 12.08 0.67
N GLY A 148 -23.84 12.50 1.13
CA GLY A 148 -22.57 12.01 0.63
C GLY A 148 -22.23 12.53 -0.77
N VAL A 149 -22.89 13.58 -1.21
CA VAL A 149 -22.61 14.34 -2.43
C VAL A 149 -21.44 15.27 -2.14
N ILE A 150 -20.62 15.52 -3.14
CA ILE A 150 -19.50 16.45 -2.99
C ILE A 150 -19.98 17.88 -3.05
N SER A 151 -19.55 18.69 -2.10
CA SER A 151 -19.73 20.13 -2.15
C SER A 151 -18.84 20.74 -3.23
N LEU A 152 -19.44 21.46 -4.18
CA LEU A 152 -18.72 22.09 -5.28
C LEU A 152 -17.76 23.18 -4.78
N ASP A 153 -18.00 23.75 -3.60
CA ASP A 153 -17.07 24.69 -2.96
C ASP A 153 -15.73 24.04 -2.58
N SER A 154 -15.66 22.71 -2.56
CA SER A 154 -14.45 21.95 -2.32
C SER A 154 -13.72 21.49 -3.59
N VAL A 155 -14.09 22.01 -4.74
CA VAL A 155 -13.52 21.70 -6.06
C VAL A 155 -13.03 23.00 -6.67
N GLU A 156 -11.75 23.09 -7.02
CA GLU A 156 -11.17 24.32 -7.58
C GLU A 156 -11.59 24.57 -9.04
N ASP A 157 -11.77 23.51 -9.82
CA ASP A 157 -12.17 23.61 -11.23
C ASP A 157 -13.20 22.53 -11.59
N PRO A 158 -14.51 22.82 -11.38
CA PRO A 158 -15.58 21.88 -11.68
C PRO A 158 -15.80 21.63 -13.19
N ASP A 159 -15.30 22.51 -14.06
CA ASP A 159 -15.46 22.45 -15.52
C ASP A 159 -14.23 21.82 -16.23
N ASN A 160 -13.38 21.14 -15.47
CA ASN A 160 -12.17 20.53 -15.97
C ASN A 160 -12.44 19.55 -17.14
N GLU A 161 -11.80 19.79 -18.30
CA GLU A 161 -11.92 18.96 -19.52
C GLU A 161 -11.53 17.48 -19.30
N SER A 162 -10.77 17.17 -18.23
CA SER A 162 -10.35 15.79 -17.91
C SER A 162 -11.49 14.89 -17.41
N GLY A 163 -12.71 15.41 -17.23
CA GLY A 163 -13.85 14.65 -16.72
C GLY A 163 -13.73 14.21 -15.27
N THR A 164 -12.87 14.87 -14.49
CA THR A 164 -12.67 14.63 -13.07
C THR A 164 -12.88 15.92 -12.29
N LEU A 165 -13.66 15.86 -11.20
CA LEU A 165 -13.95 17.06 -10.41
C LEU A 165 -12.73 17.53 -9.60
N ALA A 166 -12.03 16.60 -9.00
CA ALA A 166 -10.86 16.93 -8.17
C ALA A 166 -9.88 15.76 -8.10
N ARG A 167 -8.64 16.09 -7.79
CA ARG A 167 -7.54 15.13 -7.72
C ARG A 167 -6.66 15.43 -6.50
N LEU A 168 -6.24 14.37 -5.79
CA LEU A 168 -5.21 14.43 -4.76
C LEU A 168 -4.07 13.49 -5.16
N ALA A 169 -2.90 14.05 -5.39
CA ALA A 169 -1.74 13.34 -5.87
C ALA A 169 -0.74 13.04 -4.76
N PHE A 170 -0.19 11.83 -4.79
CA PHE A 170 0.86 11.33 -3.91
C PHE A 170 2.07 10.97 -4.74
N ARG A 171 3.27 11.33 -4.27
CA ARG A 171 4.53 10.97 -4.91
C ARG A 171 5.56 10.46 -3.92
N SER A 172 6.52 9.67 -4.41
CA SER A 172 7.72 9.35 -3.65
C SER A 172 8.65 10.56 -3.66
N ARG A 173 9.18 10.91 -2.50
CA ARG A 173 10.14 12.02 -2.36
C ARG A 173 11.50 11.66 -2.97
N ASP A 174 11.91 10.39 -2.84
CA ASP A 174 13.19 9.91 -3.35
C ASP A 174 13.21 9.66 -4.87
N GLY A 175 12.05 9.61 -5.51
CA GLY A 175 11.93 9.26 -6.94
C GLY A 175 12.10 10.43 -7.91
N GLY A 176 12.26 11.66 -7.44
CA GLY A 176 12.26 12.85 -8.31
C GLY A 176 10.96 12.97 -9.11
N ASP A 177 11.05 13.62 -10.28
CA ASP A 177 9.87 13.85 -11.16
C ASP A 177 9.38 12.57 -11.85
N ASP A 178 10.28 11.60 -12.08
CA ASP A 178 9.96 10.30 -12.69
C ASP A 178 9.56 9.23 -11.66
N GLY A 179 9.47 9.59 -10.38
CA GLY A 179 9.14 8.68 -9.30
C GLY A 179 7.70 8.16 -9.36
N PRO A 180 7.40 7.09 -8.60
CA PRO A 180 6.06 6.55 -8.56
C PRO A 180 5.07 7.58 -8.02
N ARG A 181 3.98 7.79 -8.78
CA ARG A 181 2.87 8.68 -8.45
C ARG A 181 1.57 7.90 -8.39
N ARG A 182 0.66 8.31 -7.51
CA ARG A 182 -0.71 7.80 -7.41
C ARG A 182 -1.66 8.95 -7.11
N CYS A 183 -2.78 8.95 -7.81
CA CYS A 183 -3.83 9.93 -7.63
C CYS A 183 -5.09 9.31 -7.07
N ILE A 184 -5.75 10.02 -6.17
CA ILE A 184 -7.15 9.80 -5.83
C ILE A 184 -7.93 10.78 -6.69
N VAL A 185 -8.86 10.25 -7.44
CA VAL A 185 -9.70 11.02 -8.35
C VAL A 185 -11.12 11.02 -7.84
N VAL A 186 -11.66 12.21 -7.70
CA VAL A 186 -13.08 12.46 -7.49
C VAL A 186 -13.72 12.63 -8.85
N ALA A 187 -14.44 11.60 -9.30
CA ALA A 187 -14.91 11.55 -10.68
C ALA A 187 -16.28 12.19 -10.89
N THR A 188 -17.15 12.21 -9.88
CA THR A 188 -18.53 12.71 -10.04
C THR A 188 -19.00 13.47 -8.80
N ILE A 189 -19.95 14.38 -8.98
CA ILE A 189 -20.64 15.10 -7.90
C ILE A 189 -21.29 14.13 -6.90
N LEU A 190 -21.73 12.97 -7.36
CA LEU A 190 -22.32 11.93 -6.51
C LEU A 190 -21.30 11.25 -5.58
N GLY A 191 -20.04 11.67 -5.63
CA GLY A 191 -19.00 11.16 -4.73
C GLY A 191 -18.36 9.84 -5.18
N SER A 192 -18.30 9.59 -6.49
CA SER A 192 -17.49 8.48 -7.01
C SER A 192 -16.00 8.80 -6.83
N ILE A 193 -15.34 8.07 -5.94
CA ILE A 193 -13.93 8.25 -5.62
C ILE A 193 -13.17 6.98 -5.97
N ARG A 194 -12.08 7.12 -6.71
CA ARG A 194 -11.21 6.00 -7.10
C ARG A 194 -9.74 6.38 -7.00
N THR A 195 -8.87 5.38 -6.91
CA THR A 195 -7.43 5.56 -7.11
C THR A 195 -7.10 5.32 -8.58
N ASP A 196 -6.21 6.16 -9.12
CA ASP A 196 -5.74 6.06 -10.49
C ASP A 196 -4.23 6.33 -10.57
N ARG A 197 -3.64 6.11 -11.73
CA ARG A 197 -2.33 6.70 -12.02
C ARG A 197 -2.52 8.17 -12.29
N CYS A 198 -1.59 9.00 -11.81
CA CYS A 198 -1.61 10.40 -12.21
C CYS A 198 -1.25 10.44 -13.70
N GLU A 199 -2.17 10.82 -14.55
CA GLU A 199 -1.91 11.17 -15.95
C GLU A 199 -1.63 12.68 -15.94
N ASP A 200 -0.55 13.05 -16.64
CA ASP A 200 -0.14 14.44 -16.85
C ASP A 200 -1.04 15.11 -17.87
#